data_21522609cd962c7ed700e2a4c49df64d
#
_entry.id   21522609cd962c7ed700e2a4c49df64d
#
_cell.length_a   1.000
_cell.length_b   1.000
_cell.length_c   1.000
_cell.angle_alpha   90.00
_cell.angle_beta   90.00
_cell.angle_gamma   90.00
#
_symmetry.space_group_name_H-M   'P 1'
#
loop_
_entity.id
_entity.type
_entity.pdbx_description
1 polymer ?
#
loop_
_entity_poly.entity_id
_entity_poly.type
_entity_poly.pdbx_seq_one_letter_code
_entity_poly.pdbx_strand_id
1 'polypeptide(L)'
;MEHTEYRRIVAGADTAVLFVHGIAGTPKHFAPFLPLVPEEYSLVNLLLDGHGGTVREFSHTSMSAWETQVRNAVTMLSAHHRRIFICAHSMGTLFAIEQAIREPKVSGLFLLAAPLRVFPRPALAVNSAKVFFDRIRPQDTVALAARDCYGIERDRNIFHYLGWIPRYLELFRKIREIRGLLPCLSTPTFAFQSGRDEMVSLRSVSDLRKSQSVSVTILEQAGHYYYPPEEMAQLQSRFREFISM
;
A
#
# COMPACT_ATOMS: atom_id res chain seq x y z
N MET A 1 10.85 -15.19 4.30
CA MET A 1 9.47 -15.29 3.83
C MET A 1 9.51 -14.83 2.38
N GLU A 2 9.14 -15.70 1.46
CA GLU A 2 9.09 -15.35 0.05
C GLU A 2 8.06 -14.24 -0.20
N HIS A 3 8.26 -13.45 -1.24
CA HIS A 3 7.35 -12.39 -1.66
C HIS A 3 6.15 -13.01 -2.38
N THR A 4 5.28 -13.69 -1.61
CA THR A 4 4.16 -14.49 -2.16
C THR A 4 2.82 -13.89 -1.78
N GLU A 5 1.86 -14.04 -2.69
CA GLU A 5 0.46 -13.77 -2.40
C GLU A 5 -0.06 -14.75 -1.35
N TYR A 6 -0.93 -14.27 -0.46
CA TYR A 6 -1.60 -15.10 0.53
C TYR A 6 -3.10 -14.94 0.43
N ARG A 7 -3.82 -16.06 0.44
CA ARG A 7 -5.29 -16.09 0.44
C ARG A 7 -5.81 -17.05 1.48
N ARG A 8 -6.81 -16.61 2.23
CA ARG A 8 -7.67 -17.42 3.09
C ARG A 8 -9.11 -17.10 2.70
N ILE A 9 -9.78 -18.00 2.00
CA ILE A 9 -11.19 -17.84 1.63
C ILE A 9 -12.02 -18.70 2.54
N VAL A 10 -12.91 -18.10 3.32
CA VAL A 10 -13.78 -18.76 4.30
C VAL A 10 -15.17 -18.88 3.68
N ALA A 11 -15.67 -20.11 3.57
CA ALA A 11 -16.99 -20.36 3.02
C ALA A 11 -18.08 -19.75 3.90
N GLY A 12 -18.98 -18.98 3.30
CA GLY A 12 -20.06 -18.32 4.03
C GLY A 12 -19.66 -17.09 4.85
N ALA A 13 -18.41 -16.65 4.77
CA ALA A 13 -17.99 -15.41 5.42
C ALA A 13 -18.72 -14.20 4.84
N ASP A 14 -19.29 -13.35 5.69
CA ASP A 14 -19.93 -12.09 5.29
C ASP A 14 -18.90 -10.99 4.97
N THR A 15 -17.71 -11.10 5.52
CA THR A 15 -16.66 -10.05 5.47
C THR A 15 -15.37 -10.57 4.86
N ALA A 16 -14.75 -9.74 4.03
CA ALA A 16 -13.41 -9.96 3.49
C ALA A 16 -12.49 -8.79 3.76
N VAL A 17 -11.19 -9.06 3.91
CA VAL A 17 -10.13 -8.06 4.01
C VAL A 17 -9.17 -8.23 2.84
N LEU A 18 -8.96 -7.16 2.07
CA LEU A 18 -8.04 -7.09 0.96
C LEU A 18 -6.85 -6.21 1.31
N PHE A 19 -5.64 -6.72 1.17
CA PHE A 19 -4.40 -5.97 1.33
C PHE A 19 -3.77 -5.67 -0.03
N VAL A 20 -3.36 -4.41 -0.25
CA VAL A 20 -2.79 -3.94 -1.53
C VAL A 20 -1.52 -3.13 -1.27
N HIS A 21 -0.37 -3.68 -1.63
CA HIS A 21 0.94 -3.04 -1.41
C HIS A 21 1.24 -1.90 -2.41
N GLY A 22 2.32 -1.16 -2.15
CA GLY A 22 2.79 -0.06 -2.98
C GLY A 22 3.69 -0.50 -4.14
N ILE A 23 4.10 0.48 -4.97
CA ILE A 23 5.06 0.28 -6.06
C ILE A 23 6.39 -0.26 -5.50
N ALA A 24 6.97 -1.23 -6.18
CA ALA A 24 8.16 -1.96 -5.77
C ALA A 24 8.06 -2.61 -4.37
N GLY A 25 6.86 -2.65 -3.77
CA GLY A 25 6.60 -3.28 -2.48
C GLY A 25 6.17 -4.75 -2.60
N THR A 26 5.77 -5.34 -1.47
CA THR A 26 5.29 -6.74 -1.41
C THR A 26 4.21 -6.92 -0.36
N PRO A 27 3.49 -8.06 -0.39
CA PRO A 27 2.55 -8.46 0.65
C PRO A 27 3.15 -8.50 2.07
N LYS A 28 4.47 -8.68 2.19
CA LYS A 28 5.19 -8.72 3.46
C LYS A 28 5.01 -7.45 4.30
N HIS A 29 4.76 -6.31 3.65
CA HIS A 29 4.46 -5.05 4.34
C HIS A 29 3.31 -5.19 5.35
N PHE A 30 2.34 -6.04 5.06
CA PHE A 30 1.16 -6.23 5.90
C PHE A 30 1.29 -7.36 6.93
N ALA A 31 2.45 -8.03 7.04
CA ALA A 31 2.68 -9.09 8.01
C ALA A 31 2.26 -8.75 9.46
N PRO A 32 2.44 -7.49 9.96
CA PRO A 32 2.00 -7.12 11.30
C PRO A 32 0.47 -7.06 11.48
N PHE A 33 -0.30 -6.99 10.39
CA PHE A 33 -1.76 -6.88 10.41
C PHE A 33 -2.48 -8.20 10.15
N LEU A 34 -1.86 -9.14 9.42
CA LEU A 34 -2.49 -10.42 9.07
C LEU A 34 -3.02 -11.21 10.28
N PRO A 35 -2.27 -11.32 11.41
CA PRO A 35 -2.77 -12.03 12.60
C PRO A 35 -3.93 -11.33 13.32
N LEU A 36 -4.23 -10.10 12.95
CA LEU A 36 -5.31 -9.32 13.55
C LEU A 36 -6.65 -9.50 12.83
N VAL A 37 -6.62 -10.10 11.64
CA VAL A 37 -7.84 -10.39 10.87
C VAL A 37 -8.51 -11.63 11.44
N PRO A 38 -9.78 -11.54 11.90
CA PRO A 38 -10.52 -12.67 12.44
C PRO A 38 -10.50 -13.89 11.52
N GLU A 39 -10.46 -15.07 12.09
CA GLU A 39 -10.35 -16.31 11.32
C GLU A 39 -11.61 -16.59 10.46
N GLU A 40 -12.76 -16.10 10.89
CA GLU A 40 -14.02 -16.17 10.17
C GLU A 40 -14.12 -15.20 8.98
N TYR A 41 -13.16 -14.27 8.79
CA TYR A 41 -13.12 -13.39 7.63
C TYR A 41 -12.27 -13.99 6.51
N SER A 42 -12.70 -13.80 5.28
CA SER A 42 -11.82 -14.05 4.14
C SER A 42 -10.72 -12.99 4.08
N LEU A 43 -9.53 -13.40 3.66
CA LEU A 43 -8.37 -12.53 3.57
C LEU A 43 -7.65 -12.76 2.25
N VAL A 44 -7.34 -11.67 1.55
CA VAL A 44 -6.48 -11.68 0.36
C VAL A 44 -5.37 -10.65 0.56
N ASN A 45 -4.12 -11.08 0.51
CA ASN A 45 -2.95 -10.21 0.54
C ASN A 45 -2.26 -10.33 -0.82
N LEU A 46 -2.57 -9.38 -1.74
CA LEU A 46 -2.18 -9.44 -3.15
C LEU A 46 -0.68 -9.27 -3.34
N LEU A 47 -0.12 -10.05 -4.26
CA LEU A 47 1.13 -9.73 -4.91
C LEU A 47 0.82 -9.17 -6.30
N LEU A 48 1.11 -7.88 -6.52
CA LEU A 48 0.85 -7.23 -7.80
C LEU A 48 1.83 -7.74 -8.87
N ASP A 49 1.34 -7.85 -10.09
CA ASP A 49 2.09 -8.35 -11.24
C ASP A 49 3.46 -7.66 -11.39
N GLY A 50 4.50 -8.44 -11.73
CA GLY A 50 5.87 -7.98 -11.84
C GLY A 50 6.57 -7.68 -10.50
N HIS A 51 5.89 -7.80 -9.35
CA HIS A 51 6.50 -7.74 -8.04
C HIS A 51 6.85 -9.16 -7.55
N GLY A 52 7.84 -9.26 -6.66
CA GLY A 52 8.35 -10.56 -6.22
C GLY A 52 9.35 -11.21 -7.18
N GLY A 53 9.61 -10.58 -8.33
CA GLY A 53 10.49 -11.07 -9.38
C GLY A 53 11.58 -10.07 -9.78
N THR A 54 12.03 -10.17 -11.01
CA THR A 54 13.16 -9.43 -11.57
C THR A 54 12.80 -7.98 -11.96
N VAL A 55 13.83 -7.13 -12.12
CA VAL A 55 13.70 -5.77 -12.67
C VAL A 55 13.01 -5.76 -14.03
N ARG A 56 13.24 -6.79 -14.85
CA ARG A 56 12.64 -6.90 -16.19
C ARG A 56 11.14 -7.21 -16.11
N GLU A 57 10.74 -8.15 -15.27
CA GLU A 57 9.32 -8.47 -15.05
C GLU A 57 8.56 -7.24 -14.60
N PHE A 58 9.09 -6.50 -13.62
CA PHE A 58 8.50 -5.23 -13.20
C PHE A 58 8.42 -4.19 -14.33
N SER A 59 9.42 -4.14 -15.21
CA SER A 59 9.43 -3.22 -16.35
C SER A 59 8.34 -3.53 -17.39
N HIS A 60 7.91 -4.80 -17.50
CA HIS A 60 6.93 -5.26 -18.48
C HIS A 60 5.47 -5.19 -18.01
N THR A 61 5.23 -4.93 -16.73
CA THR A 61 3.88 -4.70 -16.22
C THR A 61 3.40 -3.26 -16.46
N SER A 62 2.26 -2.87 -15.92
CA SER A 62 1.73 -1.51 -16.06
C SER A 62 0.79 -1.13 -14.90
N MET A 63 0.56 0.17 -14.72
CA MET A 63 -0.44 0.67 -13.80
C MET A 63 -1.85 0.11 -14.09
N SER A 64 -2.19 -0.03 -15.36
CA SER A 64 -3.47 -0.61 -15.81
C SER A 64 -3.57 -2.10 -15.48
N ALA A 65 -2.46 -2.86 -15.57
CA ALA A 65 -2.43 -4.26 -15.16
C ALA A 65 -2.69 -4.40 -13.64
N TRP A 66 -2.02 -3.59 -12.82
CA TRP A 66 -2.21 -3.59 -11.38
C TRP A 66 -3.63 -3.15 -10.97
N GLU A 67 -4.15 -2.09 -11.60
CA GLU A 67 -5.53 -1.65 -11.40
C GLU A 67 -6.53 -2.76 -11.73
N THR A 68 -6.33 -3.46 -12.84
CA THR A 68 -7.17 -4.59 -13.26
C THR A 68 -7.08 -5.74 -12.26
N GLN A 69 -5.88 -6.05 -11.75
CA GLN A 69 -5.67 -7.10 -10.76
C GLN A 69 -6.42 -6.78 -9.44
N VAL A 70 -6.31 -5.54 -8.95
CA VAL A 70 -7.04 -5.11 -7.74
C VAL A 70 -8.55 -5.12 -7.98
N ARG A 71 -9.03 -4.61 -9.11
CA ARG A 71 -10.44 -4.66 -9.48
C ARG A 71 -10.97 -6.09 -9.55
N ASN A 72 -10.24 -7.01 -10.15
CA ASN A 72 -10.64 -8.42 -10.23
C ASN A 72 -10.71 -9.06 -8.84
N ALA A 73 -9.78 -8.72 -7.93
CA ALA A 73 -9.83 -9.20 -6.55
C ALA A 73 -11.07 -8.65 -5.82
N VAL A 74 -11.37 -7.37 -5.97
CA VAL A 74 -12.59 -6.77 -5.39
C VAL A 74 -13.85 -7.41 -5.97
N THR A 75 -13.92 -7.60 -7.30
CA THR A 75 -15.06 -8.24 -7.97
C THR A 75 -15.26 -9.67 -7.47
N MET A 76 -14.19 -10.45 -7.34
CA MET A 76 -14.24 -11.82 -6.81
C MET A 76 -14.76 -11.83 -5.35
N LEU A 77 -14.28 -10.90 -4.52
CA LEU A 77 -14.73 -10.82 -3.14
C LEU A 77 -16.17 -10.32 -3.03
N SER A 78 -16.59 -9.33 -3.85
CA SER A 78 -17.95 -8.79 -3.82
C SER A 78 -19.02 -9.81 -4.29
N ALA A 79 -18.63 -10.81 -5.08
CA ALA A 79 -19.54 -11.88 -5.47
C ALA A 79 -19.96 -12.76 -4.28
N HIS A 80 -19.14 -12.89 -3.23
CA HIS A 80 -19.33 -13.83 -2.15
C HIS A 80 -19.45 -13.20 -0.75
N HIS A 81 -19.11 -11.89 -0.62
CA HIS A 81 -19.12 -11.18 0.67
C HIS A 81 -20.04 -9.98 0.62
N ARG A 82 -20.58 -9.60 1.75
CA ARG A 82 -21.42 -8.39 1.91
C ARG A 82 -20.56 -7.16 2.18
N ARG A 83 -19.42 -7.34 2.86
CA ARG A 83 -18.52 -6.26 3.26
C ARG A 83 -17.10 -6.58 2.85
N ILE A 84 -16.42 -5.59 2.31
CA ILE A 84 -15.01 -5.67 1.96
C ILE A 84 -14.29 -4.51 2.64
N PHE A 85 -13.29 -4.81 3.44
CA PHE A 85 -12.33 -3.84 3.97
C PHE A 85 -11.07 -3.87 3.14
N ILE A 86 -10.56 -2.70 2.73
CA ILE A 86 -9.31 -2.63 1.98
C ILE A 86 -8.25 -1.93 2.83
N CYS A 87 -7.15 -2.62 3.11
CA CYS A 87 -5.96 -2.08 3.73
C CYS A 87 -4.89 -1.90 2.66
N ALA A 88 -4.40 -0.68 2.46
CA ALA A 88 -3.51 -0.37 1.35
C ALA A 88 -2.36 0.53 1.77
N HIS A 89 -1.20 0.35 1.10
CA HIS A 89 -0.01 1.14 1.33
C HIS A 89 0.44 1.85 0.04
N SER A 90 0.85 3.11 0.17
CA SER A 90 1.46 3.89 -0.91
C SER A 90 0.63 3.85 -2.20
N MET A 91 1.19 3.43 -3.34
CA MET A 91 0.46 3.28 -4.61
C MET A 91 -0.84 2.47 -4.46
N GLY A 92 -0.86 1.42 -3.64
CA GLY A 92 -2.05 0.60 -3.40
C GLY A 92 -3.23 1.41 -2.88
N THR A 93 -3.00 2.52 -2.16
CA THR A 93 -4.06 3.40 -1.66
C THR A 93 -4.84 4.07 -2.78
N LEU A 94 -4.20 4.32 -3.92
CA LEU A 94 -4.84 4.92 -5.10
C LEU A 94 -5.90 3.96 -5.68
N PHE A 95 -5.56 2.68 -5.77
CA PHE A 95 -6.49 1.64 -6.21
C PHE A 95 -7.61 1.43 -5.17
N ALA A 96 -7.27 1.42 -3.87
CA ALA A 96 -8.26 1.27 -2.80
C ALA A 96 -9.32 2.39 -2.85
N ILE A 97 -8.91 3.64 -3.01
CA ILE A 97 -9.81 4.80 -3.15
C ILE A 97 -10.71 4.62 -4.37
N GLU A 98 -10.14 4.26 -5.50
CA GLU A 98 -10.91 4.06 -6.73
C GLU A 98 -11.95 2.94 -6.58
N GLN A 99 -11.57 1.79 -5.99
CA GLN A 99 -12.50 0.68 -5.78
C GLN A 99 -13.61 1.05 -4.79
N ALA A 100 -13.33 1.82 -3.74
CA ALA A 100 -14.33 2.28 -2.79
C ALA A 100 -15.37 3.22 -3.40
N ILE A 101 -14.99 3.98 -4.42
CA ILE A 101 -15.93 4.85 -5.17
C ILE A 101 -16.81 4.01 -6.11
N ARG A 102 -16.30 2.90 -6.65
CA ARG A 102 -16.96 2.09 -7.68
C ARG A 102 -17.78 0.92 -7.14
N GLU A 103 -17.36 0.33 -6.01
CA GLU A 103 -17.96 -0.89 -5.44
C GLU A 103 -18.61 -0.59 -4.08
N PRO A 104 -19.96 -0.58 -4.00
CA PRO A 104 -20.67 -0.26 -2.76
C PRO A 104 -20.41 -1.23 -1.60
N LYS A 105 -19.96 -2.46 -1.87
CA LYS A 105 -19.59 -3.43 -0.84
C LYS A 105 -18.24 -3.15 -0.19
N VAL A 106 -17.46 -2.21 -0.72
CA VAL A 106 -16.27 -1.70 -0.02
C VAL A 106 -16.73 -0.82 1.14
N SER A 107 -16.70 -1.38 2.33
CA SER A 107 -17.29 -0.82 3.54
C SER A 107 -16.32 0.04 4.34
N GLY A 108 -15.03 -0.04 4.07
CA GLY A 108 -14.02 0.75 4.77
C GLY A 108 -12.64 0.70 4.11
N LEU A 109 -11.86 1.76 4.30
CA LEU A 109 -10.47 1.88 3.84
C LEU A 109 -9.52 2.14 5.01
N PHE A 110 -8.39 1.42 5.04
CA PHE A 110 -7.25 1.66 5.93
C PHE A 110 -6.03 2.00 5.07
N LEU A 111 -5.69 3.28 5.00
CA LEU A 111 -4.72 3.81 4.06
C LEU A 111 -3.42 4.22 4.77
N LEU A 112 -2.31 3.64 4.36
CA LEU A 112 -0.97 3.93 4.87
C LEU A 112 -0.17 4.69 3.81
N ALA A 113 0.36 5.87 4.16
CA ALA A 113 1.24 6.69 3.32
C ALA A 113 0.66 6.98 1.91
N ALA A 114 -0.59 7.47 1.82
CA ALA A 114 -1.25 7.77 0.54
C ALA A 114 -0.47 8.82 -0.26
N PRO A 115 0.05 8.51 -1.48
CA PRO A 115 1.00 9.34 -2.21
C PRO A 115 0.32 10.42 -3.06
N LEU A 116 -0.60 11.19 -2.49
CA LEU A 116 -1.32 12.24 -3.22
C LEU A 116 -0.42 13.43 -3.55
N ARG A 117 0.65 13.62 -2.79
CA ARG A 117 1.74 14.57 -3.04
C ARG A 117 3.08 13.87 -2.79
N VAL A 118 3.83 13.66 -3.85
CA VAL A 118 5.16 13.04 -3.78
C VAL A 118 6.23 14.13 -3.76
N PHE A 119 7.15 14.02 -2.82
CA PHE A 119 8.32 14.90 -2.70
C PHE A 119 9.50 14.10 -2.16
N PRO A 120 10.33 13.49 -3.05
CA PRO A 120 11.48 12.70 -2.63
C PRO A 120 12.44 13.53 -1.79
N ARG A 121 12.76 13.05 -0.58
CA ARG A 121 13.78 13.66 0.29
C ARG A 121 15.14 13.06 -0.01
N PRO A 122 16.26 13.76 0.27
CA PRO A 122 17.61 13.22 0.08
C PRO A 122 17.85 11.88 0.78
N ALA A 123 17.20 11.66 1.94
CA ALA A 123 17.25 10.40 2.69
C ALA A 123 16.81 9.19 1.86
N LEU A 124 15.88 9.36 0.91
CA LEU A 124 15.46 8.28 0.00
C LEU A 124 16.65 7.78 -0.83
N ALA A 125 17.42 8.68 -1.44
CA ALA A 125 18.59 8.29 -2.24
C ALA A 125 19.65 7.58 -1.39
N VAL A 126 19.91 8.07 -0.18
CA VAL A 126 20.85 7.46 0.76
C VAL A 126 20.40 6.05 1.16
N ASN A 127 19.15 5.88 1.56
CA ASN A 127 18.61 4.58 1.96
C ASN A 127 18.54 3.60 0.78
N SER A 128 18.13 4.08 -0.40
CA SER A 128 18.13 3.26 -1.62
C SER A 128 19.55 2.79 -1.99
N ALA A 129 20.56 3.66 -1.88
CA ALA A 129 21.94 3.28 -2.11
C ALA A 129 22.42 2.24 -1.09
N LYS A 130 22.10 2.40 0.21
CA LYS A 130 22.43 1.39 1.23
C LYS A 130 21.82 0.02 0.89
N VAL A 131 20.54 -0.01 0.49
CA VAL A 131 19.84 -1.24 0.07
C VAL A 131 20.50 -1.83 -1.19
N PHE A 132 20.75 -1.00 -2.21
CA PHE A 132 21.31 -1.43 -3.50
C PHE A 132 22.72 -2.03 -3.36
N PHE A 133 23.58 -1.40 -2.54
CA PHE A 133 24.97 -1.85 -2.33
C PHE A 133 25.12 -2.82 -1.16
N ASP A 134 24.02 -3.22 -0.52
CA ASP A 134 24.02 -4.08 0.67
C ASP A 134 24.90 -3.57 1.82
N ARG A 135 24.89 -2.23 2.01
CA ARG A 135 25.65 -1.53 3.04
C ARG A 135 24.73 -1.04 4.18
N ILE A 136 23.88 -1.93 4.67
CA ILE A 136 22.92 -1.65 5.75
C ILE A 136 23.54 -2.09 7.08
N ARG A 137 23.54 -1.19 8.08
CA ARG A 137 23.98 -1.50 9.45
C ARG A 137 22.75 -1.84 10.31
N PRO A 138 22.92 -2.57 11.44
CA PRO A 138 21.81 -2.92 12.34
C PRO A 138 21.00 -1.71 12.85
N GLN A 139 21.64 -0.54 13.00
CA GLN A 139 20.97 0.70 13.43
C GLN A 139 20.23 1.45 12.31
N ASP A 140 20.41 1.06 11.05
CA ASP A 140 19.76 1.67 9.89
C ASP A 140 18.31 1.14 9.76
N THR A 141 17.45 1.33 10.76
CA THR A 141 16.11 0.74 10.86
C THR A 141 15.22 1.05 9.66
N VAL A 142 15.29 2.27 9.12
CA VAL A 142 14.54 2.70 7.93
C VAL A 142 15.01 1.95 6.68
N ALA A 143 16.33 1.79 6.48
CA ALA A 143 16.87 1.05 5.34
C ALA A 143 16.59 -0.46 5.46
N LEU A 144 16.60 -1.00 6.68
CA LEU A 144 16.20 -2.39 6.94
C LEU A 144 14.74 -2.63 6.59
N ALA A 145 13.84 -1.78 7.06
CA ALA A 145 12.41 -1.87 6.74
C ALA A 145 12.16 -1.73 5.24
N ALA A 146 12.83 -0.79 4.57
CA ALA A 146 12.74 -0.62 3.12
C ALA A 146 13.22 -1.88 2.38
N ARG A 147 14.35 -2.48 2.78
CA ARG A 147 14.85 -3.73 2.19
C ARG A 147 13.85 -4.88 2.38
N ASP A 148 13.30 -5.01 3.57
CA ASP A 148 12.37 -6.11 3.90
C ASP A 148 11.03 -6.00 3.17
N CYS A 149 10.61 -4.79 2.81
CA CYS A 149 9.39 -4.52 2.03
C CYS A 149 9.66 -4.37 0.53
N TYR A 150 10.91 -4.32 0.09
CA TYR A 150 11.27 -4.19 -1.32
C TYR A 150 11.13 -5.55 -2.03
N GLY A 151 10.30 -5.59 -3.04
CA GLY A 151 9.86 -6.84 -3.66
C GLY A 151 10.39 -7.07 -5.07
N ILE A 152 11.57 -6.57 -5.41
CA ILE A 152 12.15 -6.79 -6.74
C ILE A 152 13.61 -7.21 -6.57
N GLU A 153 14.00 -8.28 -7.27
CA GLU A 153 15.38 -8.73 -7.25
C GLU A 153 16.31 -7.66 -7.80
N ARG A 154 17.44 -7.44 -7.11
CA ARG A 154 18.41 -6.45 -7.55
C ARG A 154 19.08 -6.88 -8.86
N ASP A 155 19.12 -5.97 -9.82
CA ASP A 155 19.90 -6.15 -11.05
C ASP A 155 21.14 -5.26 -11.00
N ARG A 156 22.30 -5.82 -11.34
CA ARG A 156 23.56 -5.05 -11.43
C ARG A 156 23.65 -4.18 -12.67
N ASN A 157 22.86 -4.50 -13.71
CA ASN A 157 22.78 -3.71 -14.91
C ASN A 157 21.77 -2.55 -14.72
N ILE A 158 22.30 -1.35 -14.42
CA ILE A 158 21.48 -0.16 -14.20
C ILE A 158 20.60 0.22 -15.40
N PHE A 159 20.94 -0.18 -16.61
CA PHE A 159 20.12 0.10 -17.82
C PHE A 159 18.79 -0.63 -17.81
N HIS A 160 18.67 -1.75 -17.11
CA HIS A 160 17.38 -2.45 -16.99
C HIS A 160 16.35 -1.64 -16.21
N TYR A 161 16.79 -0.74 -15.32
CA TYR A 161 15.89 0.17 -14.56
C TYR A 161 15.29 1.30 -15.42
N LEU A 162 15.77 1.52 -16.64
CA LEU A 162 15.15 2.47 -17.57
C LEU A 162 13.70 2.09 -17.88
N GLY A 163 13.37 0.79 -17.89
CA GLY A 163 12.01 0.28 -18.03
C GLY A 163 11.05 0.70 -16.90
N TRP A 164 11.57 1.19 -15.77
CA TRP A 164 10.75 1.67 -14.66
C TRP A 164 10.20 3.08 -14.89
N ILE A 165 10.84 3.87 -15.74
CA ILE A 165 10.43 5.26 -16.02
C ILE A 165 8.95 5.34 -16.42
N PRO A 166 8.45 4.53 -17.36
CA PRO A 166 7.02 4.53 -17.70
C PRO A 166 6.13 4.22 -16.49
N ARG A 167 6.53 3.31 -15.60
CA ARG A 167 5.76 2.93 -14.39
C ARG A 167 5.58 4.11 -13.44
N TYR A 168 6.64 4.90 -13.23
CA TYR A 168 6.56 6.10 -12.40
C TYR A 168 5.76 7.23 -13.08
N LEU A 169 5.86 7.38 -14.41
CA LEU A 169 5.03 8.34 -15.14
C LEU A 169 3.54 7.98 -15.06
N GLU A 170 3.20 6.71 -15.18
CA GLU A 170 1.85 6.18 -14.99
C GLU A 170 1.37 6.42 -13.54
N LEU A 171 2.23 6.20 -12.54
CA LEU A 171 1.93 6.49 -11.14
C LEU A 171 1.56 7.97 -10.95
N PHE A 172 2.32 8.90 -11.51
CA PHE A 172 2.02 10.34 -11.38
C PHE A 172 0.71 10.72 -12.08
N ARG A 173 0.34 10.05 -13.18
CA ARG A 173 -0.98 10.22 -13.82
C ARG A 173 -2.08 9.73 -12.89
N LYS A 174 -1.94 8.53 -12.32
CA LYS A 174 -2.91 7.94 -11.39
C LYS A 174 -3.08 8.78 -10.13
N ILE A 175 -2.00 9.32 -9.56
CA ILE A 175 -2.07 10.27 -8.45
C ILE A 175 -2.94 11.48 -8.78
N ARG A 176 -2.76 12.05 -9.98
CA ARG A 176 -3.53 13.22 -10.42
C ARG A 176 -5.02 12.89 -10.58
N GLU A 177 -5.33 11.75 -11.17
CA GLU A 177 -6.67 11.21 -11.32
C GLU A 177 -7.37 11.06 -9.96
N ILE A 178 -6.75 10.30 -9.05
CA ILE A 178 -7.33 10.00 -7.72
C ILE A 178 -7.52 11.25 -6.88
N ARG A 179 -6.61 12.22 -6.96
CA ARG A 179 -6.80 13.53 -6.29
C ARG A 179 -8.07 14.25 -6.76
N GLY A 180 -8.44 14.10 -8.02
CA GLY A 180 -9.70 14.64 -8.56
C GLY A 180 -10.94 13.90 -8.07
N LEU A 181 -10.81 12.61 -7.74
CA LEU A 181 -11.91 11.77 -7.30
C LEU A 181 -12.16 11.80 -5.78
N LEU A 182 -11.24 12.33 -4.98
CA LEU A 182 -11.37 12.36 -3.51
C LEU A 182 -12.68 12.99 -3.00
N PRO A 183 -13.23 14.06 -3.59
CA PRO A 183 -14.53 14.58 -3.16
C PRO A 183 -15.68 13.58 -3.32
N CYS A 184 -15.54 12.58 -4.18
CA CYS A 184 -16.54 11.53 -4.40
C CYS A 184 -16.41 10.35 -3.42
N LEU A 185 -15.33 10.30 -2.62
CA LEU A 185 -15.12 9.23 -1.66
C LEU A 185 -16.05 9.44 -0.46
N SER A 186 -17.01 8.54 -0.28
CA SER A 186 -17.97 8.53 0.84
C SER A 186 -17.73 7.37 1.83
N THR A 187 -16.90 6.41 1.46
CA THR A 187 -16.58 5.24 2.29
C THR A 187 -15.77 5.66 3.52
N PRO A 188 -16.13 5.20 4.74
CA PRO A 188 -15.36 5.46 5.95
C PRO A 188 -13.88 5.09 5.75
N THR A 189 -12.99 6.03 6.01
CA THR A 189 -11.58 5.89 5.69
C THR A 189 -10.70 6.32 6.85
N PHE A 190 -9.83 5.42 7.29
CA PHE A 190 -8.75 5.68 8.24
C PHE A 190 -7.47 5.86 7.45
N ALA A 191 -6.94 7.07 7.39
CA ALA A 191 -5.72 7.39 6.66
C ALA A 191 -4.59 7.79 7.62
N PHE A 192 -3.43 7.16 7.45
CA PHE A 192 -2.23 7.39 8.24
C PHE A 192 -1.13 7.93 7.36
N GLN A 193 -0.60 9.11 7.71
CA GLN A 193 0.50 9.73 7.00
C GLN A 193 1.74 9.82 7.90
N SER A 194 2.87 9.41 7.37
CA SER A 194 4.13 9.35 8.09
C SER A 194 4.84 10.71 8.09
N GLY A 195 5.20 11.21 9.28
CA GLY A 195 5.84 12.52 9.47
C GLY A 195 7.26 12.57 8.90
N ARG A 196 7.95 11.44 8.90
CA ARG A 196 9.32 11.30 8.38
C ARG A 196 9.39 10.56 7.06
N ASP A 197 8.28 10.45 6.34
CA ASP A 197 8.23 9.80 5.02
C ASP A 197 9.25 10.42 4.05
N GLU A 198 10.02 9.57 3.39
CA GLU A 198 11.08 9.96 2.47
C GLU A 198 10.57 10.21 1.04
N MET A 199 9.35 9.77 0.74
CA MET A 199 8.74 9.82 -0.59
C MET A 199 7.46 10.65 -0.63
N VAL A 200 6.59 10.51 0.38
CA VAL A 200 5.27 11.13 0.41
C VAL A 200 5.28 12.37 1.29
N SER A 201 4.81 13.49 0.75
CA SER A 201 4.72 14.74 1.48
C SER A 201 3.47 14.77 2.38
N LEU A 202 3.61 15.33 3.59
CA LEU A 202 2.46 15.64 4.46
C LEU A 202 1.43 16.57 3.81
N ARG A 203 1.77 17.24 2.70
CA ARG A 203 0.77 17.98 1.90
C ARG A 203 -0.34 17.07 1.36
N SER A 204 -0.14 15.74 1.32
CA SER A 204 -1.20 14.76 1.00
C SER A 204 -2.37 14.84 1.97
N VAL A 205 -2.15 15.25 3.22
CA VAL A 205 -3.20 15.43 4.24
C VAL A 205 -4.26 16.43 3.77
N SER A 206 -3.85 17.54 3.14
CA SER A 206 -4.79 18.53 2.64
C SER A 206 -5.66 18.01 1.50
N ASP A 207 -5.14 17.09 0.69
CA ASP A 207 -5.93 16.45 -0.36
C ASP A 207 -6.88 15.39 0.24
N LEU A 208 -6.43 14.58 1.20
CA LEU A 208 -7.27 13.59 1.89
C LEU A 208 -8.47 14.25 2.60
N ARG A 209 -8.28 15.40 3.23
CA ARG A 209 -9.33 16.16 3.93
C ARG A 209 -10.39 16.78 2.99
N LYS A 210 -10.28 16.63 1.67
CA LYS A 210 -11.34 17.02 0.73
C LYS A 210 -12.55 16.10 0.80
N SER A 211 -12.38 14.88 1.29
CA SER A 211 -13.49 14.00 1.63
C SER A 211 -13.79 14.07 3.13
N GLN A 212 -15.06 14.21 3.47
CA GLN A 212 -15.54 14.21 4.86
C GLN A 212 -15.51 12.82 5.51
N SER A 213 -15.43 11.76 4.71
CA SER A 213 -15.36 10.37 5.19
C SER A 213 -13.95 9.96 5.62
N VAL A 214 -12.94 10.82 5.44
CA VAL A 214 -11.54 10.50 5.72
C VAL A 214 -11.10 11.08 7.07
N SER A 215 -10.81 10.20 8.03
CA SER A 215 -10.10 10.54 9.26
C SER A 215 -8.59 10.39 9.05
N VAL A 216 -7.83 11.46 9.25
CA VAL A 216 -6.38 11.47 9.03
C VAL A 216 -5.63 11.52 10.36
N THR A 217 -4.73 10.58 10.57
CA THR A 217 -3.76 10.53 11.67
C THR A 217 -2.35 10.72 11.14
N ILE A 218 -1.55 11.56 11.78
CA ILE A 218 -0.13 11.71 11.46
C ILE A 218 0.68 10.87 12.44
N LEU A 219 1.56 10.04 11.92
CA LEU A 219 2.54 9.25 12.66
C LEU A 219 3.86 10.00 12.62
N GLU A 220 4.20 10.69 13.70
CA GLU A 220 5.24 11.72 13.72
C GLU A 220 6.66 11.16 13.43
N GLN A 221 6.91 9.91 13.84
CA GLN A 221 8.23 9.29 13.75
C GLN A 221 8.33 8.23 12.63
N ALA A 222 7.19 7.84 12.05
CA ALA A 222 7.15 6.86 10.96
C ALA A 222 7.80 7.40 9.69
N GLY A 223 8.51 6.51 8.97
CA GLY A 223 8.96 6.68 7.60
C GLY A 223 7.98 6.06 6.60
N HIS A 224 8.43 5.85 5.34
CA HIS A 224 7.56 5.26 4.33
C HIS A 224 7.27 3.77 4.59
N TYR A 225 8.27 3.02 5.04
CA TYR A 225 8.15 1.58 5.36
C TYR A 225 8.40 1.27 6.83
N TYR A 226 8.98 2.20 7.57
CA TYR A 226 9.37 2.01 8.96
C TYR A 226 8.36 2.66 9.90
N TYR A 227 7.85 1.88 10.84
CA TYR A 227 6.99 2.34 11.92
C TYR A 227 7.68 1.99 13.25
N PRO A 228 7.99 2.98 14.12
CA PRO A 228 8.47 2.72 15.46
C PRO A 228 7.48 1.82 16.24
N PRO A 229 7.95 1.04 17.23
CA PRO A 229 7.09 0.08 17.95
C PRO A 229 5.81 0.69 18.52
N GLU A 230 5.88 1.90 19.07
CA GLU A 230 4.72 2.61 19.65
C GLU A 230 3.70 2.98 18.57
N GLU A 231 4.15 3.52 17.42
CA GLU A 231 3.28 3.89 16.31
C GLU A 231 2.73 2.64 15.59
N MET A 232 3.51 1.55 15.54
CA MET A 232 3.01 0.26 15.05
C MET A 232 1.91 -0.28 15.97
N ALA A 233 2.07 -0.22 17.29
CA ALA A 233 1.04 -0.62 18.23
C ALA A 233 -0.23 0.22 18.09
N GLN A 234 -0.08 1.54 17.86
CA GLN A 234 -1.20 2.43 17.54
C GLN A 234 -1.91 2.01 16.25
N LEU A 235 -1.15 1.75 15.17
CA LEU A 235 -1.71 1.27 13.90
C LEU A 235 -2.47 -0.04 14.07
N GLN A 236 -1.92 -0.99 14.82
CA GLN A 236 -2.58 -2.27 15.09
C GLN A 236 -3.87 -2.10 15.90
N SER A 237 -3.89 -1.21 16.89
CA SER A 237 -5.10 -0.88 17.64
C SER A 237 -6.18 -0.28 16.75
N ARG A 238 -5.80 0.70 15.92
CA ARG A 238 -6.72 1.33 14.95
C ARG A 238 -7.18 0.38 13.87
N PHE A 239 -6.34 -0.60 13.47
CA PHE A 239 -6.73 -1.62 12.52
C PHE A 239 -7.79 -2.58 13.08
N ARG A 240 -7.69 -2.98 14.37
CA ARG A 240 -8.74 -3.78 15.03
C ARG A 240 -10.07 -3.03 15.07
N GLU A 241 -10.05 -1.74 15.44
CA GLU A 241 -11.23 -0.90 15.42
C GLU A 241 -11.85 -0.82 14.02
N PHE A 242 -11.00 -0.61 13.01
CA PHE A 242 -11.41 -0.50 11.61
C PHE A 242 -12.10 -1.74 11.08
N ILE A 243 -11.57 -2.95 11.32
CA ILE A 243 -12.18 -4.19 10.81
C ILE A 243 -13.38 -4.67 11.63
N SER A 244 -13.67 -4.04 12.78
CA SER A 244 -14.84 -4.32 13.62
C SER A 244 -16.03 -3.39 13.32
N MET A 245 -15.88 -2.38 12.44
CA MET A 245 -16.99 -1.54 11.97
C MET A 245 -17.97 -2.37 11.16
#